data_be91383179ce5a43959f293e394fb246
#
_entry.id   be91383179ce5a43959f293e394fb246
#
_cell.length_a   1.000
_cell.length_b   1.000
_cell.length_c   1.000
_cell.angle_alpha   90.00
_cell.angle_beta   90.00
_cell.angle_gamma   90.00
#
_symmetry.space_group_name_H-M   'P 1'
#
loop_
_entity.id
_entity.type
_entity.pdbx_description
1 polymer ?
#
loop_
_entity_poly.entity_id
_entity_poly.type
_entity_poly.pdbx_seq_one_letter_code
_entity_poly.pdbx_strand_id
1 'polypeptide(L)'
;MSHKAPFSLATSYVLANESSLATRVAPLLMQGFPAAPEHRVTWNNWMRAPFNQWGFRHLSRLRPSIDVSAGPGPAGQFQEAPRALDQLCFDSESGLGIRVIEHLVASQTDAFLVMQGDTVLFERYFNGQRACDRHIMFSVTKSLIGTLGEQLVTRGVLKPERPAAYYVPELAGSAFGDATVRQLFDMAVGIDYSEVYDDPNSESSQYGYACGFQPAPAQYAQFESLYQYLPSLKKRGSHGGFFHYVTATTEALAWVMERASGKACSQMLEEVWGRLGCERDGYFLADPWGRNVAGAGLSATLRDMARFGRLLANNGRHDGAELLSPETVARITAGADPAIYAQNAEFSRWTPGASYRSQWYVFNDHSQALMAGGIHGQYLFIDKPSGVVIVKQSSLTDAVGPFDTDSVRMLRAIAAHLSH
;
A
#
# COMPACT_ATOMS: atom_id res chain seq x y z
N MET A 1 14.90 26.78 -1.64
CA MET A 1 15.24 25.89 -2.74
C MET A 1 16.67 25.42 -2.56
N SER A 2 16.88 24.30 -1.91
CA SER A 2 18.17 23.64 -1.82
C SER A 2 18.11 22.43 -2.74
N HIS A 3 18.59 22.60 -3.98
CA HIS A 3 18.83 21.50 -4.90
C HIS A 3 19.95 20.63 -4.32
N LYS A 4 19.59 19.56 -3.57
CA LYS A 4 20.51 18.43 -3.45
C LYS A 4 20.70 17.90 -4.88
N ALA A 5 21.95 17.89 -5.35
CA ALA A 5 22.28 17.27 -6.62
C ALA A 5 21.75 15.83 -6.61
N PRO A 6 21.07 15.37 -7.66
CA PRO A 6 20.57 14.01 -7.69
C PRO A 6 21.79 13.06 -7.65
N PHE A 7 21.94 12.30 -6.58
CA PHE A 7 22.79 11.12 -6.61
C PHE A 7 22.28 10.27 -7.78
N SER A 8 23.14 9.97 -8.74
CA SER A 8 22.71 9.13 -9.85
C SER A 8 22.34 7.75 -9.29
N LEU A 9 21.28 7.11 -9.83
CA LEU A 9 20.90 5.75 -9.47
C LEU A 9 22.09 4.80 -9.53
N ALA A 10 22.98 4.95 -10.53
CA ALA A 10 24.22 4.21 -10.65
C ALA A 10 25.09 4.35 -9.39
N THR A 11 25.24 5.55 -8.81
CA THR A 11 26.01 5.77 -7.59
C THR A 11 25.37 5.07 -6.39
N SER A 12 24.03 5.06 -6.29
CA SER A 12 23.32 4.38 -5.21
C SER A 12 23.49 2.87 -5.25
N TYR A 13 23.52 2.26 -6.43
CA TYR A 13 23.80 0.84 -6.59
C TYR A 13 25.28 0.49 -6.33
N VAL A 14 26.22 1.35 -6.72
CA VAL A 14 27.66 1.19 -6.42
C VAL A 14 27.88 1.25 -4.91
N LEU A 15 27.30 2.23 -4.21
CA LEU A 15 27.40 2.33 -2.76
C LEU A 15 26.75 1.14 -2.02
N ALA A 16 25.69 0.56 -2.58
CA ALA A 16 25.07 -0.65 -2.03
C ALA A 16 25.98 -1.87 -2.17
N ASN A 17 26.77 -1.97 -3.23
CA ASN A 17 27.75 -3.04 -3.44
C ASN A 17 29.01 -2.89 -2.57
N GLU A 18 29.49 -1.67 -2.35
CA GLU A 18 30.67 -1.38 -1.52
C GLU A 18 30.38 -1.51 -0.02
N SER A 19 29.17 -1.17 0.41
CA SER A 19 28.73 -1.37 1.80
C SER A 19 28.26 -2.79 2.05
N SER A 20 29.05 -3.77 1.55
CA SER A 20 28.85 -5.22 1.63
C SER A 20 27.66 -5.65 2.52
N LEU A 21 26.88 -6.56 2.02
CA LEU A 21 25.81 -7.34 2.68
C LEU A 21 26.12 -7.79 4.13
N ALA A 22 27.34 -7.59 4.61
CA ALA A 22 27.85 -8.18 5.85
C ALA A 22 27.71 -7.30 7.10
N THR A 23 27.44 -5.99 7.01
CA THR A 23 27.54 -5.14 8.20
C THR A 23 26.74 -3.82 8.17
N ARG A 24 25.48 -3.82 7.74
CA ARG A 24 24.58 -2.81 8.30
C ARG A 24 24.23 -3.28 9.70
N VAL A 25 24.99 -2.84 10.70
CA VAL A 25 24.59 -2.95 12.10
C VAL A 25 23.22 -2.27 12.20
N ALA A 26 22.19 -3.05 12.43
CA ALA A 26 20.87 -2.49 12.66
C ALA A 26 21.00 -1.44 13.78
N PRO A 27 20.50 -0.22 13.62
CA PRO A 27 20.61 0.79 14.65
C PRO A 27 20.05 0.20 15.95
N LEU A 28 20.71 0.49 17.09
CA LEU A 28 20.31 0.02 18.43
C LEU A 28 19.00 0.70 18.92
N LEU A 29 18.04 0.86 18.00
CA LEU A 29 16.80 1.58 18.26
C LEU A 29 15.96 0.86 19.33
N MET A 30 15.49 1.64 20.30
CA MET A 30 14.63 1.19 21.40
C MET A 30 15.23 0.06 22.26
N GLN A 31 16.55 -0.06 22.30
CA GLN A 31 17.26 -1.00 23.18
C GLN A 31 17.75 -0.29 24.45
N GLY A 32 17.75 -1.04 25.56
CA GLY A 32 18.12 -0.53 26.86
C GLY A 32 16.89 -0.08 27.70
N PHE A 33 17.12 0.13 29.03
CA PHE A 33 16.08 0.46 30.00
C PHE A 33 16.54 1.63 30.89
N PRO A 34 16.28 2.88 30.49
CA PRO A 34 15.64 3.34 29.24
C PRO A 34 16.58 3.28 28.04
N ALA A 35 16.00 3.27 26.83
CA ALA A 35 16.79 3.46 25.62
C ALA A 35 17.49 4.84 25.63
N ALA A 36 18.70 4.92 25.07
CA ALA A 36 19.41 6.18 24.91
C ALA A 36 18.58 7.18 24.09
N PRO A 37 18.62 8.50 24.41
CA PRO A 37 17.78 9.50 23.75
C PRO A 37 17.88 9.49 22.22
N GLU A 38 19.07 9.33 21.67
CA GLU A 38 19.37 9.27 20.23
C GLU A 38 18.84 8.01 19.56
N HIS A 39 18.52 6.96 20.32
CA HIS A 39 17.97 5.70 19.83
C HIS A 39 16.45 5.56 20.09
N ARG A 40 15.81 6.58 20.63
CA ARG A 40 14.37 6.54 20.94
C ARG A 40 13.54 6.83 19.70
N VAL A 41 12.70 5.86 19.34
CA VAL A 41 11.64 6.07 18.35
C VAL A 41 10.43 6.66 19.07
N THR A 42 9.95 7.75 18.57
CA THR A 42 8.81 8.49 19.11
C THR A 42 7.83 8.82 17.99
N TRP A 43 6.65 9.29 18.37
CA TRP A 43 5.66 9.78 17.43
C TRP A 43 6.17 10.90 16.49
N ASN A 44 7.17 11.66 16.91
CA ASN A 44 7.72 12.78 16.13
C ASN A 44 8.77 12.36 15.10
N ASN A 45 9.31 11.14 15.18
CA ASN A 45 10.42 10.71 14.33
C ASN A 45 10.24 9.34 13.64
N TRP A 46 9.16 8.62 13.90
CA TRP A 46 8.96 7.24 13.45
C TRP A 46 9.01 7.04 11.92
N MET A 47 8.70 8.09 11.14
CA MET A 47 8.77 8.05 9.67
C MET A 47 10.14 8.46 9.12
N ARG A 48 11.04 9.01 9.95
CA ARG A 48 12.34 9.49 9.52
C ARG A 48 13.41 8.41 9.67
N ALA A 49 14.30 8.30 8.69
CA ALA A 49 15.47 7.44 8.82
C ALA A 49 16.42 7.96 9.92
N PRO A 50 17.06 7.07 10.72
CA PRO A 50 16.95 5.60 10.69
C PRO A 50 15.78 5.04 11.52
N PHE A 51 14.98 5.87 12.18
CA PHE A 51 13.91 5.48 13.12
C PHE A 51 12.79 4.71 12.43
N ASN A 52 12.56 4.96 11.12
CA ASN A 52 11.55 4.30 10.32
C ASN A 52 11.76 2.78 10.25
N GLN A 53 12.99 2.26 10.28
CA GLN A 53 13.26 0.82 10.32
C GLN A 53 12.62 0.11 11.52
N TRP A 54 12.55 0.80 12.66
CA TRP A 54 11.85 0.29 13.83
C TRP A 54 10.37 0.71 13.82
N GLY A 55 10.11 1.97 13.49
CA GLY A 55 8.79 2.59 13.52
C GLY A 55 7.77 1.81 12.68
N PHE A 56 8.12 1.44 11.44
CA PHE A 56 7.22 0.78 10.50
C PHE A 56 6.76 -0.61 10.95
N ARG A 57 7.50 -1.24 11.86
CA ARG A 57 7.16 -2.57 12.43
C ARG A 57 6.49 -2.52 13.81
N HIS A 58 6.41 -1.34 14.43
CA HIS A 58 5.98 -1.22 15.82
C HIS A 58 4.96 -0.09 16.04
N LEU A 59 4.18 0.28 15.02
CA LEU A 59 3.27 1.42 15.11
C LEU A 59 2.21 1.28 16.20
N SER A 60 1.71 0.08 16.44
CA SER A 60 0.77 -0.19 17.54
C SER A 60 1.34 0.11 18.94
N ARG A 61 2.67 0.28 19.08
CA ARG A 61 3.31 0.75 20.32
C ARG A 61 3.38 2.27 20.43
N LEU A 62 3.16 2.97 19.32
CA LEU A 62 3.26 4.43 19.23
C LEU A 62 1.89 5.10 19.13
N ARG A 63 0.90 4.41 18.56
CA ARG A 63 -0.42 4.97 18.26
C ARG A 63 -1.54 3.97 18.51
N PRO A 64 -2.76 4.44 18.79
CA PRO A 64 -3.96 3.61 18.80
C PRO A 64 -4.11 2.84 17.49
N SER A 65 -4.50 1.59 17.62
CA SER A 65 -4.72 0.70 16.48
C SER A 65 -5.98 -0.14 16.70
N ILE A 66 -6.56 -0.63 15.61
CA ILE A 66 -7.75 -1.48 15.59
C ILE A 66 -7.34 -2.79 14.94
N ASP A 67 -7.37 -3.88 15.71
CA ASP A 67 -6.97 -5.19 15.22
C ASP A 67 -7.92 -5.71 14.15
N VAL A 68 -7.38 -6.54 13.27
CA VAL A 68 -8.08 -7.36 12.27
C VAL A 68 -7.69 -8.81 12.59
N SER A 69 -8.61 -9.56 13.16
CA SER A 69 -8.33 -10.89 13.65
C SER A 69 -7.95 -11.87 12.53
N ALA A 70 -6.91 -12.67 12.79
CA ALA A 70 -6.55 -13.82 11.94
C ALA A 70 -7.54 -14.98 12.06
N GLY A 71 -8.50 -14.88 12.99
CA GLY A 71 -9.45 -15.93 13.29
C GLY A 71 -8.89 -17.02 14.23
N PRO A 72 -9.75 -17.93 14.70
CA PRO A 72 -9.38 -18.97 15.68
C PRO A 72 -8.72 -20.20 15.03
N GLY A 73 -8.65 -20.27 13.69
CA GLY A 73 -8.11 -21.42 12.98
C GLY A 73 -6.58 -21.51 13.02
N PRO A 74 -6.01 -22.67 12.69
CA PRO A 74 -4.57 -22.79 12.53
C PRO A 74 -4.10 -21.96 11.32
N ALA A 75 -2.88 -21.44 11.40
CA ALA A 75 -2.27 -20.79 10.26
C ALA A 75 -2.10 -21.75 9.08
N GLY A 76 -2.49 -21.31 7.89
CA GLY A 76 -2.28 -22.06 6.66
C GLY A 76 -0.78 -22.21 6.37
N GLN A 77 -0.35 -23.42 5.99
CA GLN A 77 1.03 -23.69 5.65
C GLN A 77 1.26 -23.46 4.15
N PHE A 78 2.34 -22.77 3.79
CA PHE A 78 2.83 -22.72 2.43
C PHE A 78 3.75 -23.91 2.16
N GLN A 79 3.73 -24.39 0.93
CA GLN A 79 4.82 -25.24 0.43
C GLN A 79 6.06 -24.38 0.22
N GLU A 80 7.25 -24.98 0.33
CA GLU A 80 8.50 -24.26 0.13
C GLU A 80 9.37 -24.99 -0.92
N ALA A 81 9.76 -24.28 -1.97
CA ALA A 81 10.69 -24.74 -2.99
C ALA A 81 11.64 -23.60 -3.37
N PRO A 82 12.62 -23.29 -2.51
CA PRO A 82 13.48 -22.11 -2.67
C PRO A 82 14.22 -22.11 -4.02
N ARG A 83 14.24 -20.94 -4.70
CA ARG A 83 14.97 -20.66 -5.94
C ARG A 83 15.92 -19.48 -5.73
N ALA A 84 17.02 -19.45 -6.46
CA ALA A 84 18.02 -18.37 -6.38
C ALA A 84 17.58 -17.10 -7.14
N LEU A 85 16.36 -16.61 -6.85
CA LEU A 85 15.79 -15.43 -7.50
C LEU A 85 16.54 -14.14 -7.17
N ASP A 86 17.30 -14.12 -6.09
CA ASP A 86 18.17 -13.00 -5.69
C ASP A 86 19.33 -12.75 -6.68
N GLN A 87 19.70 -13.75 -7.49
CA GLN A 87 20.74 -13.65 -8.53
C GLN A 87 20.17 -13.25 -9.90
N LEU A 88 18.84 -13.24 -10.06
CA LEU A 88 18.21 -12.80 -11.31
C LEU A 88 18.58 -11.34 -11.59
N CYS A 89 18.95 -11.03 -12.85
CA CYS A 89 19.19 -9.68 -13.32
C CYS A 89 17.96 -9.12 -14.02
N PHE A 90 17.72 -7.83 -13.83
CA PHE A 90 16.72 -7.07 -14.54
C PHE A 90 17.32 -5.73 -15.04
N ASP A 91 16.74 -5.15 -16.08
CA ASP A 91 17.17 -3.87 -16.59
C ASP A 91 16.52 -2.72 -15.80
N SER A 92 17.35 -1.90 -15.15
CA SER A 92 16.92 -0.66 -14.48
C SER A 92 16.38 0.37 -15.49
N GLU A 93 15.78 1.45 -15.00
CA GLU A 93 15.36 2.57 -15.85
C GLU A 93 16.54 3.19 -16.62
N SER A 94 17.73 3.16 -16.05
CA SER A 94 18.95 3.65 -16.69
C SER A 94 19.57 2.68 -17.70
N GLY A 95 18.99 1.48 -17.90
CA GLY A 95 19.51 0.43 -18.78
C GLY A 95 20.66 -0.38 -18.20
N LEU A 96 20.92 -0.26 -16.90
CA LEU A 96 21.91 -1.10 -16.20
C LEU A 96 21.27 -2.42 -15.80
N GLY A 97 21.96 -3.53 -16.03
CA GLY A 97 21.61 -4.84 -15.50
C GLY A 97 21.88 -4.89 -13.98
N ILE A 98 20.83 -4.99 -13.18
CA ILE A 98 20.90 -4.98 -11.71
C ILE A 98 20.41 -6.33 -11.20
N ARG A 99 21.14 -6.95 -10.26
CA ARG A 99 20.65 -8.15 -9.58
C ARG A 99 19.54 -7.80 -8.61
N VAL A 100 18.56 -8.69 -8.48
CA VAL A 100 17.44 -8.53 -7.52
C VAL A 100 17.97 -8.18 -6.13
N ILE A 101 19.00 -8.92 -5.64
CA ILE A 101 19.55 -8.66 -4.30
C ILE A 101 20.15 -7.24 -4.16
N GLU A 102 20.80 -6.74 -5.20
CA GLU A 102 21.38 -5.40 -5.19
C GLU A 102 20.29 -4.33 -5.06
N HIS A 103 19.19 -4.50 -5.80
CA HIS A 103 18.04 -3.61 -5.69
C HIS A 103 17.37 -3.71 -4.31
N LEU A 104 17.16 -4.91 -3.78
CA LEU A 104 16.56 -5.09 -2.45
C LEU A 104 17.36 -4.39 -1.36
N VAL A 105 18.69 -4.46 -1.42
CA VAL A 105 19.58 -3.77 -0.46
C VAL A 105 19.57 -2.27 -0.67
N ALA A 106 19.70 -1.78 -1.91
CA ALA A 106 19.74 -0.36 -2.23
C ALA A 106 18.41 0.34 -1.88
N SER A 107 17.29 -0.34 -2.11
CA SER A 107 15.94 0.15 -1.80
C SER A 107 15.50 -0.10 -0.35
N GLN A 108 16.46 -0.36 0.56
CA GLN A 108 16.22 -0.52 2.01
C GLN A 108 15.05 -1.48 2.31
N THR A 109 15.03 -2.62 1.61
CA THR A 109 14.02 -3.65 1.82
C THR A 109 14.16 -4.25 3.22
N ASP A 110 13.05 -4.41 3.92
CA ASP A 110 12.96 -5.05 5.23
C ASP A 110 12.52 -6.50 5.11
N ALA A 111 11.63 -6.80 4.16
CA ALA A 111 11.23 -8.17 3.85
C ALA A 111 10.76 -8.29 2.40
N PHE A 112 11.04 -9.45 1.79
CA PHE A 112 10.68 -9.74 0.41
C PHE A 112 10.28 -11.21 0.27
N LEU A 113 9.15 -11.46 -0.41
CA LEU A 113 8.63 -12.80 -0.66
C LEU A 113 8.15 -12.92 -2.10
N VAL A 114 8.48 -14.04 -2.73
CA VAL A 114 7.97 -14.47 -4.03
C VAL A 114 7.33 -15.83 -3.86
N MET A 115 6.08 -15.97 -4.25
CA MET A 115 5.40 -17.26 -4.32
C MET A 115 4.77 -17.48 -5.69
N GLN A 116 4.54 -18.75 -6.03
CA GLN A 116 3.79 -19.18 -7.21
C GLN A 116 2.79 -20.26 -6.82
N GLY A 117 1.50 -20.02 -7.08
CA GLY A 117 0.44 -20.86 -6.53
C GLY A 117 0.50 -20.90 -5.01
N ASP A 118 0.68 -22.10 -4.44
CA ASP A 118 0.77 -22.32 -2.98
C ASP A 118 2.21 -22.46 -2.47
N THR A 119 3.20 -22.23 -3.33
CA THR A 119 4.60 -22.49 -3.05
C THR A 119 5.40 -21.21 -2.92
N VAL A 120 6.08 -21.03 -1.79
CA VAL A 120 7.07 -19.95 -1.58
C VAL A 120 8.38 -20.36 -2.29
N LEU A 121 8.78 -19.52 -3.24
CA LEU A 121 9.99 -19.70 -4.04
C LEU A 121 11.17 -18.90 -3.51
N PHE A 122 10.91 -17.77 -2.85
CA PHE A 122 11.93 -16.93 -2.24
C PHE A 122 11.34 -16.16 -1.07
N GLU A 123 12.03 -16.12 0.05
CA GLU A 123 11.65 -15.33 1.21
C GLU A 123 12.90 -14.86 1.94
N ARG A 124 12.99 -13.56 2.21
CA ARG A 124 14.16 -13.01 2.90
C ARG A 124 13.76 -11.80 3.76
N TYR A 125 14.39 -11.71 4.92
CA TYR A 125 14.23 -10.62 5.89
C TYR A 125 15.55 -9.88 6.07
N PHE A 126 15.46 -8.56 6.19
CA PHE A 126 16.60 -7.64 6.34
C PHE A 126 16.35 -6.70 7.52
N ASN A 127 17.33 -5.89 7.87
CA ASN A 127 17.24 -4.81 8.86
C ASN A 127 16.64 -5.27 10.20
N GLY A 128 16.79 -6.54 10.57
CA GLY A 128 16.26 -7.12 11.80
C GLY A 128 14.73 -7.32 11.80
N GLN A 129 14.04 -7.27 10.65
CA GLN A 129 12.65 -7.70 10.56
C GLN A 129 12.54 -9.22 10.74
N ARG A 130 11.48 -9.66 11.42
CA ARG A 130 11.18 -11.07 11.66
C ARG A 130 9.89 -11.45 10.94
N ALA A 131 9.67 -12.72 10.68
CA ALA A 131 8.46 -13.23 10.03
C ALA A 131 7.17 -12.82 10.75
N CYS A 132 7.20 -12.68 12.07
CA CYS A 132 6.05 -12.31 12.87
C CYS A 132 5.82 -10.79 12.99
N ASP A 133 6.70 -9.95 12.46
CA ASP A 133 6.57 -8.49 12.57
C ASP A 133 5.52 -7.99 11.58
N ARG A 134 4.61 -7.13 12.08
CA ARG A 134 3.58 -6.48 11.27
C ARG A 134 4.09 -5.14 10.79
N HIS A 135 4.41 -5.07 9.51
CA HIS A 135 4.95 -3.88 8.88
C HIS A 135 3.82 -3.04 8.28
N ILE A 136 3.90 -1.71 8.41
CA ILE A 136 2.93 -0.81 7.77
C ILE A 136 3.01 -0.94 6.25
N MET A 137 1.86 -1.03 5.60
CA MET A 137 1.75 -1.19 4.16
C MET A 137 1.47 0.13 3.41
N PHE A 138 1.29 1.23 4.16
CA PHE A 138 0.92 2.53 3.59
C PHE A 138 -0.17 2.38 2.50
N SER A 139 0.03 2.97 1.33
CA SER A 139 -1.00 2.99 0.29
C SER A 139 -1.36 1.63 -0.33
N VAL A 140 -0.62 0.55 -0.05
CA VAL A 140 -1.08 -0.82 -0.37
C VAL A 140 -2.42 -1.10 0.32
N THR A 141 -2.68 -0.48 1.47
CA THR A 141 -3.98 -0.52 2.18
C THR A 141 -5.15 -0.18 1.26
N LYS A 142 -4.99 0.83 0.38
CA LYS A 142 -6.05 1.28 -0.55
C LYS A 142 -6.59 0.14 -1.41
N SER A 143 -5.70 -0.72 -1.87
CA SER A 143 -6.08 -1.83 -2.76
C SER A 143 -6.90 -2.90 -2.03
N LEU A 144 -6.63 -3.12 -0.74
CA LEU A 144 -7.48 -4.00 0.07
C LEU A 144 -8.86 -3.35 0.26
N ILE A 145 -8.92 -2.05 0.59
CA ILE A 145 -10.18 -1.30 0.72
C ILE A 145 -10.97 -1.33 -0.59
N GLY A 146 -10.31 -1.10 -1.73
CA GLY A 146 -10.94 -1.18 -3.05
C GLY A 146 -11.53 -2.57 -3.33
N THR A 147 -10.81 -3.63 -2.96
CA THR A 147 -11.28 -5.02 -3.10
C THR A 147 -12.52 -5.28 -2.25
N LEU A 148 -12.52 -4.86 -0.99
CA LEU A 148 -13.68 -4.99 -0.10
C LEU A 148 -14.87 -4.17 -0.63
N GLY A 149 -14.61 -2.97 -1.16
CA GLY A 149 -15.64 -2.14 -1.77
C GLY A 149 -16.27 -2.78 -3.00
N GLU A 150 -15.49 -3.39 -3.90
CA GLU A 150 -16.04 -4.14 -5.04
C GLU A 150 -16.83 -5.36 -4.58
N GLN A 151 -16.46 -6.00 -3.49
CA GLN A 151 -17.26 -7.07 -2.88
C GLN A 151 -18.62 -6.54 -2.38
N LEU A 152 -18.69 -5.32 -1.85
CA LEU A 152 -19.98 -4.69 -1.51
C LEU A 152 -20.80 -4.37 -2.77
N VAL A 153 -20.15 -3.98 -3.87
CA VAL A 153 -20.82 -3.74 -5.15
C VAL A 153 -21.43 -5.05 -5.69
N THR A 154 -20.67 -6.14 -5.73
CA THR A 154 -21.16 -7.43 -6.23
C THR A 154 -22.27 -8.01 -5.35
N ARG A 155 -22.29 -7.69 -4.06
CA ARG A 155 -23.39 -8.02 -3.14
C ARG A 155 -24.60 -7.09 -3.24
N GLY A 156 -24.55 -6.07 -4.10
CA GLY A 156 -25.62 -5.08 -4.28
C GLY A 156 -25.81 -4.08 -3.12
N VAL A 157 -24.89 -4.09 -2.15
CA VAL A 157 -24.89 -3.18 -0.99
C VAL A 157 -24.44 -1.77 -1.40
N LEU A 158 -23.43 -1.69 -2.26
CA LEU A 158 -22.85 -0.45 -2.75
C LEU A 158 -23.15 -0.27 -4.25
N LYS A 159 -23.68 0.90 -4.62
CA LYS A 159 -24.03 1.23 -6.02
C LYS A 159 -23.01 2.20 -6.58
N PRO A 160 -22.15 1.78 -7.52
CA PRO A 160 -21.03 2.58 -8.00
C PRO A 160 -21.45 3.85 -8.76
N GLU A 161 -22.66 3.90 -9.30
CA GLU A 161 -23.21 5.05 -10.02
C GLU A 161 -23.76 6.16 -9.11
N ARG A 162 -23.98 5.86 -7.83
CA ARG A 162 -24.52 6.85 -6.86
C ARG A 162 -23.43 7.83 -6.44
N PRO A 163 -23.79 9.12 -6.20
CA PRO A 163 -22.84 10.06 -5.62
C PRO A 163 -22.54 9.73 -4.16
N ALA A 164 -21.34 10.11 -3.70
CA ALA A 164 -20.91 9.84 -2.32
C ALA A 164 -21.87 10.42 -1.27
N ALA A 165 -22.42 11.61 -1.52
CA ALA A 165 -23.39 12.26 -0.62
C ALA A 165 -24.71 11.47 -0.47
N TYR A 166 -25.01 10.52 -1.36
CA TYR A 166 -26.15 9.61 -1.18
C TYR A 166 -25.99 8.74 0.07
N TYR A 167 -24.76 8.30 0.35
CA TYR A 167 -24.43 7.49 1.52
C TYR A 167 -23.97 8.33 2.72
N VAL A 168 -23.26 9.41 2.44
CA VAL A 168 -22.62 10.30 3.43
C VAL A 168 -23.05 11.75 3.13
N PRO A 169 -24.24 12.19 3.59
CA PRO A 169 -24.73 13.54 3.35
C PRO A 169 -23.77 14.65 3.82
N GLU A 170 -22.93 14.36 4.81
CA GLU A 170 -21.91 15.27 5.35
C GLU A 170 -20.86 15.69 4.29
N LEU A 171 -20.70 14.91 3.23
CA LEU A 171 -19.81 15.22 2.12
C LEU A 171 -20.43 16.13 1.05
N ALA A 172 -21.74 16.47 1.12
CA ALA A 172 -22.46 17.15 0.04
C ALA A 172 -21.82 18.46 -0.43
N GLY A 173 -21.19 19.23 0.48
CA GLY A 173 -20.52 20.50 0.18
C GLY A 173 -19.03 20.39 -0.13
N SER A 174 -18.49 19.18 -0.16
CA SER A 174 -17.08 18.91 -0.38
C SER A 174 -16.78 18.51 -1.83
N ALA A 175 -15.49 18.30 -2.13
CA ALA A 175 -15.05 17.76 -3.41
C ALA A 175 -15.62 16.37 -3.72
N PHE A 176 -16.06 15.63 -2.70
CA PHE A 176 -16.52 14.25 -2.86
C PHE A 176 -18.03 14.14 -3.06
N GLY A 177 -18.80 15.16 -2.67
CA GLY A 177 -20.26 15.05 -2.52
C GLY A 177 -21.00 14.60 -3.77
N ASP A 178 -20.70 15.18 -4.92
CA ASP A 178 -21.29 14.86 -6.23
C ASP A 178 -20.43 13.88 -7.06
N ALA A 179 -19.27 13.45 -6.55
CA ALA A 179 -18.49 12.37 -7.16
C ALA A 179 -19.21 11.03 -6.98
N THR A 180 -19.31 10.23 -8.04
CA THR A 180 -19.85 8.89 -7.93
C THR A 180 -18.90 7.98 -7.14
N VAL A 181 -19.45 6.94 -6.54
CA VAL A 181 -18.64 5.92 -5.85
C VAL A 181 -17.60 5.30 -6.81
N ARG A 182 -17.94 5.13 -8.11
CA ARG A 182 -16.99 4.67 -9.13
C ARG A 182 -15.81 5.63 -9.29
N GLN A 183 -16.06 6.93 -9.28
CA GLN A 183 -15.00 7.94 -9.38
C GLN A 183 -14.10 7.96 -8.14
N LEU A 184 -14.64 7.65 -6.95
CA LEU A 184 -13.82 7.44 -5.75
C LEU A 184 -12.94 6.17 -5.90
N PHE A 185 -13.50 5.07 -6.36
CA PHE A 185 -12.75 3.83 -6.61
C PHE A 185 -11.57 4.03 -7.57
N ASP A 186 -11.78 4.77 -8.64
CA ASP A 186 -10.86 4.88 -9.76
C ASP A 186 -9.96 6.12 -9.67
N MET A 187 -9.95 6.84 -8.52
CA MET A 187 -9.16 8.06 -8.30
C MET A 187 -9.40 9.12 -9.40
N ALA A 188 -10.67 9.30 -9.78
CA ALA A 188 -11.10 10.21 -10.84
C ALA A 188 -11.93 11.40 -10.30
N VAL A 189 -11.58 11.88 -9.11
CA VAL A 189 -12.26 13.00 -8.43
C VAL A 189 -11.59 14.32 -8.76
N GLY A 190 -12.38 15.30 -9.18
CA GLY A 190 -11.93 16.69 -9.36
C GLY A 190 -11.85 17.39 -8.00
N ILE A 191 -10.67 17.49 -7.47
CA ILE A 191 -10.39 18.02 -6.13
C ILE A 191 -9.14 18.91 -6.16
N ASP A 192 -9.16 19.96 -5.37
CA ASP A 192 -7.98 20.80 -5.12
C ASP A 192 -7.15 20.15 -4.01
N TYR A 193 -6.12 19.43 -4.41
CA TYR A 193 -5.32 18.62 -3.49
C TYR A 193 -3.91 18.42 -4.02
N SER A 194 -2.94 18.58 -3.14
CA SER A 194 -1.53 18.31 -3.39
C SER A 194 -1.09 17.10 -2.59
N GLU A 195 -0.66 16.02 -3.27
CA GLU A 195 -0.11 14.80 -2.65
C GLU A 195 1.41 14.94 -2.38
N VAL A 196 1.91 16.15 -2.13
CA VAL A 196 3.31 16.43 -1.80
C VAL A 196 3.55 16.10 -0.33
N TYR A 197 4.46 15.14 -0.05
CA TYR A 197 4.68 14.60 1.29
C TYR A 197 5.69 15.40 2.15
N ASP A 198 6.54 16.21 1.54
CA ASP A 198 7.58 17.01 2.22
C ASP A 198 7.22 18.49 2.44
N ASP A 199 6.05 18.93 1.94
CA ASP A 199 5.49 20.24 2.25
C ASP A 199 4.53 20.15 3.47
N PRO A 200 4.86 20.74 4.61
CA PRO A 200 4.01 20.69 5.80
C PRO A 200 2.66 21.40 5.66
N ASN A 201 2.46 22.18 4.60
CA ASN A 201 1.21 22.89 4.31
C ASN A 201 0.38 22.21 3.21
N SER A 202 0.89 21.15 2.57
CA SER A 202 0.14 20.40 1.57
C SER A 202 -1.11 19.76 2.18
N GLU A 203 -2.12 19.48 1.36
CA GLU A 203 -3.32 18.74 1.79
C GLU A 203 -2.95 17.32 2.23
N SER A 204 -1.91 16.72 1.65
CA SER A 204 -1.38 15.42 2.09
C SER A 204 -0.81 15.48 3.52
N SER A 205 -0.09 16.55 3.87
CA SER A 205 0.38 16.76 5.25
C SER A 205 -0.77 17.03 6.21
N GLN A 206 -1.77 17.82 5.81
CA GLN A 206 -2.99 18.06 6.59
C GLN A 206 -3.77 16.75 6.82
N TYR A 207 -3.87 15.88 5.80
CA TYR A 207 -4.37 14.52 5.97
C TYR A 207 -3.56 13.76 7.04
N GLY A 208 -2.24 13.83 6.98
CA GLY A 208 -1.35 13.20 7.96
C GLY A 208 -1.59 13.71 9.39
N TYR A 209 -1.95 14.98 9.56
CA TYR A 209 -2.33 15.54 10.86
C TYR A 209 -3.70 15.03 11.30
N ALA A 210 -4.70 15.06 10.43
CA ALA A 210 -6.07 14.64 10.74
C ALA A 210 -6.16 13.13 11.06
N CYS A 211 -5.41 12.28 10.36
CA CYS A 211 -5.36 10.85 10.66
C CYS A 211 -4.41 10.49 11.81
N GLY A 212 -3.65 11.48 12.32
CA GLY A 212 -2.75 11.28 13.42
C GLY A 212 -1.44 10.56 13.03
N PHE A 213 -0.94 10.65 11.81
CA PHE A 213 0.39 10.14 11.42
C PHE A 213 1.53 10.98 12.01
N GLN A 214 1.25 12.22 12.30
CA GLN A 214 2.21 13.15 12.89
C GLN A 214 1.49 14.22 13.72
N PRO A 215 2.16 14.87 14.67
CA PRO A 215 1.58 15.96 15.45
C PRO A 215 1.14 17.11 14.54
N ALA A 216 -0.08 17.59 14.72
CA ALA A 216 -0.59 18.74 13.98
C ALA A 216 0.06 20.03 14.47
N PRO A 217 0.59 20.90 13.59
CA PRO A 217 0.87 22.29 13.94
C PRO A 217 -0.39 23.01 14.42
N ALA A 218 -0.23 24.06 15.23
CA ALA A 218 -1.37 24.77 15.84
C ALA A 218 -2.42 25.23 14.81
N GLN A 219 -1.99 25.65 13.62
CA GLN A 219 -2.87 26.09 12.53
C GLN A 219 -3.74 24.98 11.93
N TYR A 220 -3.41 23.70 12.16
CA TYR A 220 -4.16 22.53 11.68
C TYR A 220 -4.77 21.70 12.81
N ALA A 221 -4.68 22.18 14.05
CA ALA A 221 -5.18 21.48 15.24
C ALA A 221 -6.73 21.34 15.28
N GLN A 222 -7.46 22.03 14.37
CA GLN A 222 -8.91 21.94 14.27
C GLN A 222 -9.38 20.59 13.68
N PHE A 223 -8.52 19.85 12.99
CA PHE A 223 -8.87 18.55 12.45
C PHE A 223 -8.54 17.44 13.45
N GLU A 224 -9.53 17.07 14.24
CA GLU A 224 -9.43 16.01 15.24
C GLU A 224 -9.77 14.62 14.66
N SER A 225 -10.20 14.55 13.40
CA SER A 225 -10.59 13.30 12.72
C SER A 225 -10.62 13.49 11.21
N LEU A 226 -10.46 12.39 10.49
CA LEU A 226 -10.69 12.33 9.04
C LEU A 226 -12.09 12.77 8.66
N TYR A 227 -13.11 12.50 9.50
CA TYR A 227 -14.48 12.89 9.23
C TYR A 227 -14.74 14.40 9.33
N GLN A 228 -13.89 15.15 10.03
CA GLN A 228 -13.90 16.62 10.00
C GLN A 228 -13.08 17.15 8.83
N TYR A 229 -12.00 16.46 8.46
CA TYR A 229 -11.10 16.88 7.39
C TYR A 229 -11.74 16.71 6.00
N LEU A 230 -12.35 15.56 5.71
CA LEU A 230 -12.89 15.26 4.38
C LEU A 230 -13.93 16.26 3.88
N PRO A 231 -14.91 16.74 4.70
CA PRO A 231 -15.86 17.74 4.27
C PRO A 231 -15.24 19.12 3.96
N SER A 232 -14.04 19.41 4.45
CA SER A 232 -13.35 20.68 4.21
C SER A 232 -12.71 20.79 2.83
N LEU A 233 -12.45 19.66 2.17
CA LEU A 233 -11.76 19.60 0.89
C LEU A 233 -12.61 20.12 -0.26
N LYS A 234 -12.00 20.95 -1.13
CA LYS A 234 -12.71 21.72 -2.15
C LYS A 234 -12.63 21.07 -3.51
N LYS A 235 -13.72 21.15 -4.24
CA LYS A 235 -13.79 20.67 -5.62
C LYS A 235 -13.00 21.61 -6.55
N ARG A 236 -12.28 20.96 -7.49
CA ARG A 236 -11.58 21.62 -8.58
C ARG A 236 -11.81 20.84 -9.88
N GLY A 237 -12.47 21.45 -10.82
CA GLY A 237 -12.77 20.82 -12.10
C GLY A 237 -13.92 19.82 -12.06
N SER A 238 -14.04 19.00 -13.11
CA SER A 238 -15.04 17.93 -13.27
C SER A 238 -14.48 16.60 -12.76
N HIS A 239 -15.36 15.65 -12.44
CA HIS A 239 -14.97 14.28 -12.12
C HIS A 239 -14.91 13.40 -13.39
N GLY A 240 -14.14 12.31 -13.35
CA GLY A 240 -14.18 11.20 -14.31
C GLY A 240 -13.28 11.33 -15.55
N GLY A 241 -12.79 12.52 -15.87
CA GLY A 241 -12.03 12.74 -17.11
C GLY A 241 -10.51 12.57 -17.00
N PHE A 242 -9.99 12.27 -15.82
CA PHE A 242 -8.56 12.18 -15.54
C PHE A 242 -8.30 11.34 -14.30
N PHE A 243 -7.09 10.85 -14.17
CA PHE A 243 -6.60 10.16 -12.98
C PHE A 243 -5.88 11.15 -12.07
N HIS A 244 -6.38 11.28 -10.84
CA HIS A 244 -5.78 12.12 -9.80
C HIS A 244 -5.64 11.32 -8.50
N TYR A 245 -4.42 10.84 -8.23
CA TYR A 245 -4.15 10.09 -7.02
C TYR A 245 -4.24 10.99 -5.80
N VAL A 246 -5.16 10.68 -4.90
CA VAL A 246 -5.42 11.46 -3.69
C VAL A 246 -5.79 10.52 -2.55
N THR A 247 -4.96 10.49 -1.51
CA THR A 247 -5.17 9.58 -0.36
C THR A 247 -6.52 9.83 0.33
N ALA A 248 -6.95 11.08 0.46
CA ALA A 248 -8.24 11.44 1.04
C ALA A 248 -9.45 10.87 0.25
N THR A 249 -9.29 10.57 -1.04
CA THR A 249 -10.34 9.92 -1.85
C THR A 249 -10.64 8.51 -1.34
N THR A 250 -9.63 7.77 -0.90
CA THR A 250 -9.84 6.43 -0.29
C THR A 250 -10.55 6.53 1.05
N GLU A 251 -10.25 7.54 1.85
CA GLU A 251 -10.96 7.76 3.13
C GLU A 251 -12.42 8.10 2.90
N ALA A 252 -12.74 8.91 1.89
CA ALA A 252 -14.12 9.19 1.50
C ALA A 252 -14.83 7.92 1.01
N LEU A 253 -14.16 7.08 0.20
CA LEU A 253 -14.68 5.76 -0.21
C LEU A 253 -14.93 4.86 1.00
N ALA A 254 -13.99 4.78 1.93
CA ALA A 254 -14.12 3.99 3.15
C ALA A 254 -15.34 4.43 3.98
N TRP A 255 -15.52 5.75 4.16
CA TRP A 255 -16.70 6.28 4.87
C TRP A 255 -18.01 5.90 4.16
N VAL A 256 -18.05 5.99 2.83
CA VAL A 256 -19.19 5.53 2.02
C VAL A 256 -19.45 4.04 2.22
N MET A 257 -18.41 3.20 2.21
CA MET A 257 -18.52 1.76 2.43
C MET A 257 -19.05 1.44 3.84
N GLU A 258 -18.53 2.11 4.86
CA GLU A 258 -18.97 1.94 6.26
C GLU A 258 -20.44 2.31 6.44
N ARG A 259 -20.89 3.43 5.85
CA ARG A 259 -22.30 3.85 5.88
C ARG A 259 -23.22 2.90 5.12
N ALA A 260 -22.78 2.39 3.97
CA ALA A 260 -23.57 1.46 3.16
C ALA A 260 -23.69 0.08 3.81
N SER A 261 -22.63 -0.41 4.45
CA SER A 261 -22.56 -1.77 5.03
C SER A 261 -22.95 -1.85 6.51
N GLY A 262 -22.84 -0.72 7.24
CA GLY A 262 -22.96 -0.70 8.70
C GLY A 262 -21.77 -1.33 9.44
N LYS A 263 -20.62 -1.57 8.75
CA LYS A 263 -19.42 -2.20 9.30
C LYS A 263 -18.20 -1.31 9.11
N ALA A 264 -17.32 -1.26 10.10
CA ALA A 264 -16.02 -0.61 9.96
C ALA A 264 -15.14 -1.35 8.94
N CYS A 265 -14.18 -0.65 8.31
CA CYS A 265 -13.25 -1.25 7.34
C CYS A 265 -12.47 -2.43 7.94
N SER A 266 -12.06 -2.36 9.21
CA SER A 266 -11.42 -3.47 9.92
C SER A 266 -12.32 -4.70 10.01
N GLN A 267 -13.61 -4.53 10.33
CA GLN A 267 -14.59 -5.63 10.38
C GLN A 267 -14.83 -6.26 8.99
N MET A 268 -14.91 -5.44 7.95
CA MET A 268 -15.04 -5.95 6.58
C MET A 268 -13.80 -6.74 6.15
N LEU A 269 -12.59 -6.29 6.52
CA LEU A 269 -11.36 -7.02 6.23
C LEU A 269 -11.28 -8.31 7.05
N GLU A 270 -11.70 -8.30 8.31
CA GLU A 270 -11.70 -9.46 9.19
C GLU A 270 -12.56 -10.63 8.65
N GLU A 271 -13.69 -10.33 7.95
CA GLU A 271 -14.50 -11.37 7.29
C GLU A 271 -13.71 -12.19 6.25
N VAL A 272 -12.68 -11.60 5.66
CA VAL A 272 -11.79 -12.24 4.71
C VAL A 272 -10.54 -12.76 5.42
N TRP A 273 -9.87 -11.90 6.19
CA TRP A 273 -8.60 -12.18 6.86
C TRP A 273 -8.66 -13.37 7.81
N GLY A 274 -9.71 -13.44 8.62
CA GLY A 274 -9.95 -14.53 9.57
C GLY A 274 -10.21 -15.91 8.94
N ARG A 275 -10.37 -15.96 7.61
CA ARG A 275 -10.60 -17.19 6.84
C ARG A 275 -9.48 -17.51 5.86
N LEU A 276 -8.43 -16.65 5.80
CA LEU A 276 -7.27 -16.85 4.93
C LEU A 276 -6.19 -17.75 5.54
N GLY A 277 -6.37 -18.20 6.78
CA GLY A 277 -5.32 -18.91 7.50
C GLY A 277 -4.12 -18.05 7.80
N CYS A 278 -4.34 -16.76 8.11
CA CYS A 278 -3.29 -15.82 8.46
C CYS A 278 -2.54 -16.26 9.71
N GLU A 279 -1.23 -15.96 9.77
CA GLU A 279 -0.37 -16.29 10.90
C GLU A 279 -0.54 -15.32 12.06
N ARG A 280 -0.96 -14.07 11.75
CA ARG A 280 -1.09 -13.00 12.74
C ARG A 280 -2.30 -12.12 12.43
N ASP A 281 -2.83 -11.54 13.49
CA ASP A 281 -3.75 -10.42 13.35
C ASP A 281 -3.06 -9.28 12.60
N GLY A 282 -3.75 -8.71 11.61
CA GLY A 282 -3.40 -7.40 11.08
C GLY A 282 -3.89 -6.30 12.01
N TYR A 283 -3.57 -5.05 11.71
CA TYR A 283 -4.22 -3.91 12.36
C TYR A 283 -4.24 -2.68 11.46
N PHE A 284 -5.24 -1.84 11.62
CA PHE A 284 -5.25 -0.49 11.10
C PHE A 284 -4.78 0.49 12.18
N LEU A 285 -4.08 1.54 11.78
CA LEU A 285 -3.98 2.73 12.64
C LEU A 285 -5.37 3.34 12.80
N ALA A 286 -5.63 3.86 13.99
CA ALA A 286 -6.83 4.61 14.30
C ALA A 286 -6.56 6.12 14.27
N ASP A 287 -7.47 6.89 13.67
CA ASP A 287 -7.47 8.34 13.83
C ASP A 287 -7.82 8.72 15.28
N PRO A 288 -7.72 9.99 15.68
CA PRO A 288 -8.03 10.40 17.05
C PRO A 288 -9.44 10.06 17.54
N TRP A 289 -10.41 9.85 16.63
CA TRP A 289 -11.77 9.44 16.97
C TRP A 289 -11.95 7.91 16.94
N GLY A 290 -10.87 7.13 16.79
CA GLY A 290 -10.91 5.67 16.76
C GLY A 290 -11.41 5.09 15.44
N ARG A 291 -11.23 5.78 14.30
CA ARG A 291 -11.62 5.31 12.97
C ARG A 291 -10.43 4.70 12.24
N ASN A 292 -10.72 3.72 11.37
CA ASN A 292 -9.69 3.12 10.55
C ASN A 292 -9.06 4.16 9.61
N VAL A 293 -7.74 4.27 9.60
CA VAL A 293 -7.01 5.02 8.57
C VAL A 293 -6.94 4.13 7.32
N ALA A 294 -7.99 4.21 6.49
CA ALA A 294 -8.22 3.30 5.38
C ALA A 294 -7.33 3.56 4.17
N GLY A 295 -6.80 4.77 4.04
CA GLY A 295 -5.92 5.15 2.93
C GLY A 295 -4.48 4.69 3.09
N ALA A 296 -4.01 4.36 4.33
CA ALA A 296 -2.60 4.07 4.55
C ALA A 296 -2.27 3.31 5.85
N GLY A 297 -3.25 2.92 6.66
CA GLY A 297 -3.02 2.52 8.05
C GLY A 297 -2.84 1.04 8.32
N LEU A 298 -2.98 0.15 7.33
CA LEU A 298 -2.86 -1.30 7.53
C LEU A 298 -1.41 -1.70 7.82
N SER A 299 -1.24 -2.51 8.85
CA SER A 299 0.00 -3.22 9.15
C SER A 299 -0.25 -4.73 9.16
N ALA A 300 0.59 -5.48 8.46
CA ALA A 300 0.47 -6.93 8.33
C ALA A 300 1.84 -7.60 8.17
N THR A 301 1.90 -8.92 8.39
CA THR A 301 3.11 -9.69 8.12
C THR A 301 3.32 -9.88 6.62
N LEU A 302 4.54 -10.18 6.23
CA LEU A 302 4.91 -10.45 4.84
C LEU A 302 4.07 -11.60 4.26
N ARG A 303 4.00 -12.72 4.98
CA ARG A 303 3.28 -13.93 4.55
C ARG A 303 1.77 -13.72 4.49
N ASP A 304 1.19 -12.91 5.40
CA ASP A 304 -0.26 -12.67 5.39
C ASP A 304 -0.67 -11.76 4.24
N MET A 305 0.19 -10.80 3.85
CA MET A 305 -0.01 -10.05 2.62
C MET A 305 0.06 -10.95 1.37
N ALA A 306 0.97 -11.94 1.37
CA ALA A 306 1.05 -12.92 0.28
C ALA A 306 -0.20 -13.80 0.20
N ARG A 307 -0.82 -14.18 1.34
CA ARG A 307 -2.12 -14.89 1.37
C ARG A 307 -3.22 -14.08 0.72
N PHE A 308 -3.29 -12.78 1.01
CA PHE A 308 -4.26 -11.90 0.36
C PHE A 308 -4.01 -11.78 -1.15
N GLY A 309 -2.74 -11.66 -1.57
CA GLY A 309 -2.37 -11.67 -2.99
C GLY A 309 -2.78 -12.97 -3.68
N ARG A 310 -2.52 -14.13 -3.06
CA ARG A 310 -2.92 -15.46 -3.54
C ARG A 310 -4.43 -15.59 -3.69
N LEU A 311 -5.21 -15.02 -2.76
CA LEU A 311 -6.67 -15.00 -2.86
C LEU A 311 -7.13 -14.35 -4.17
N LEU A 312 -6.54 -13.20 -4.55
CA LEU A 312 -6.86 -12.52 -5.80
C LEU A 312 -6.36 -13.30 -7.03
N ALA A 313 -5.15 -13.87 -6.96
CA ALA A 313 -4.63 -14.75 -8.02
C ALA A 313 -5.57 -15.93 -8.30
N ASN A 314 -6.20 -16.47 -7.25
CA ASN A 314 -7.14 -17.59 -7.29
C ASN A 314 -8.62 -17.17 -7.46
N ASN A 315 -8.88 -15.99 -8.05
CA ASN A 315 -10.23 -15.48 -8.30
C ASN A 315 -11.14 -15.46 -7.06
N GLY A 316 -10.58 -15.10 -5.90
CA GLY A 316 -11.32 -14.97 -4.64
C GLY A 316 -11.54 -16.27 -3.88
N ARG A 317 -10.91 -17.37 -4.29
CA ARG A 317 -11.02 -18.69 -3.65
C ARG A 317 -9.82 -19.01 -2.77
N HIS A 318 -10.09 -19.62 -1.63
CA HIS A 318 -9.09 -20.12 -0.69
C HIS A 318 -9.59 -21.44 -0.10
N ASP A 319 -8.76 -22.49 -0.17
CA ASP A 319 -9.05 -23.84 0.34
C ASP A 319 -10.44 -24.38 -0.04
N GLY A 320 -10.82 -24.19 -1.32
CA GLY A 320 -12.11 -24.61 -1.86
C GLY A 320 -13.28 -23.66 -1.53
N ALA A 321 -13.14 -22.75 -0.58
CA ALA A 321 -14.16 -21.76 -0.23
C ALA A 321 -14.03 -20.48 -1.07
N GLU A 322 -15.17 -19.86 -1.36
CA GLU A 322 -15.24 -18.53 -1.94
C GLU A 322 -15.26 -17.48 -0.82
N LEU A 323 -14.17 -16.71 -0.70
CA LEU A 323 -14.07 -15.60 0.25
C LEU A 323 -14.44 -14.26 -0.40
N LEU A 324 -14.05 -14.10 -1.67
CA LEU A 324 -14.48 -13.01 -2.54
C LEU A 324 -15.17 -13.63 -3.75
N SER A 325 -16.22 -12.98 -4.26
CA SER A 325 -16.84 -13.51 -5.48
C SER A 325 -15.88 -13.38 -6.67
N PRO A 326 -15.87 -14.32 -7.61
CA PRO A 326 -15.09 -14.22 -8.84
C PRO A 326 -15.40 -12.93 -9.62
N GLU A 327 -16.66 -12.46 -9.56
CA GLU A 327 -17.06 -11.19 -10.17
C GLU A 327 -16.33 -10.01 -9.53
N THR A 328 -16.13 -9.98 -8.20
CA THR A 328 -15.34 -8.96 -7.53
C THR A 328 -13.94 -8.85 -8.13
N VAL A 329 -13.26 -9.98 -8.28
CA VAL A 329 -11.92 -10.00 -8.86
C VAL A 329 -11.94 -9.60 -10.33
N ALA A 330 -12.92 -10.08 -11.11
CA ALA A 330 -13.08 -9.72 -12.51
C ALA A 330 -13.30 -8.22 -12.72
N ARG A 331 -14.09 -7.57 -11.86
CA ARG A 331 -14.32 -6.11 -11.89
C ARG A 331 -13.04 -5.30 -11.66
N ILE A 332 -12.13 -5.78 -10.83
CA ILE A 332 -10.83 -5.17 -10.59
C ILE A 332 -9.93 -5.39 -11.81
N THR A 333 -9.78 -6.64 -12.25
CA THR A 333 -8.87 -7.02 -13.34
C THR A 333 -9.29 -6.51 -14.71
N ALA A 334 -10.56 -6.13 -14.88
CA ALA A 334 -11.02 -5.46 -16.10
C ALA A 334 -10.28 -4.16 -16.38
N GLY A 335 -9.67 -3.54 -15.35
CA GLY A 335 -8.98 -2.26 -15.49
C GLY A 335 -9.93 -1.10 -15.79
N ALA A 336 -9.34 0.02 -16.17
CA ALA A 336 -10.01 1.23 -16.64
C ALA A 336 -9.37 1.70 -17.94
N ASP A 337 -9.80 2.85 -18.46
CA ASP A 337 -9.21 3.41 -19.68
C ASP A 337 -7.75 3.84 -19.42
N PRO A 338 -6.76 3.22 -20.06
CA PRO A 338 -5.36 3.58 -19.89
C PRO A 338 -5.04 4.99 -20.44
N ALA A 339 -5.85 5.54 -21.37
CA ALA A 339 -5.66 6.90 -21.87
C ALA A 339 -5.98 7.96 -20.81
N ILE A 340 -6.92 7.69 -19.90
CA ILE A 340 -7.22 8.55 -18.75
C ILE A 340 -6.03 8.53 -17.77
N TYR A 341 -5.50 7.35 -17.49
CA TYR A 341 -4.35 7.16 -16.60
C TYR A 341 -3.08 7.83 -17.16
N ALA A 342 -2.84 7.68 -18.45
CA ALA A 342 -1.66 8.21 -19.15
C ALA A 342 -1.58 9.76 -19.15
N GLN A 343 -2.67 10.46 -18.86
CA GLN A 343 -2.64 11.92 -18.68
C GLN A 343 -1.83 12.35 -17.44
N ASN A 344 -1.67 11.47 -16.46
CA ASN A 344 -0.78 11.70 -15.33
C ASN A 344 0.63 11.19 -15.68
N ALA A 345 1.53 12.10 -16.09
CA ALA A 345 2.86 11.75 -16.57
C ALA A 345 3.74 11.06 -15.52
N GLU A 346 3.60 11.42 -14.25
CA GLU A 346 4.38 10.83 -13.15
C GLU A 346 4.02 9.35 -12.97
N PHE A 347 2.74 9.04 -12.78
CA PHE A 347 2.28 7.67 -12.61
C PHE A 347 2.43 6.83 -13.86
N SER A 348 2.22 7.42 -15.05
CA SER A 348 2.41 6.75 -16.32
C SER A 348 3.88 6.37 -16.60
N ARG A 349 4.85 7.17 -16.09
CA ARG A 349 6.27 6.82 -16.11
C ARG A 349 6.58 5.67 -15.18
N TRP A 350 6.01 5.67 -13.97
CA TRP A 350 6.21 4.65 -12.96
C TRP A 350 5.63 3.29 -13.39
N THR A 351 4.42 3.28 -13.95
CA THR A 351 3.70 2.09 -14.42
C THR A 351 3.23 2.24 -15.88
N PRO A 352 4.16 2.17 -16.84
CA PRO A 352 3.84 2.39 -18.26
C PRO A 352 2.77 1.41 -18.76
N GLY A 353 1.76 1.92 -19.46
CA GLY A 353 0.67 1.12 -20.05
C GLY A 353 -0.36 0.61 -19.06
N ALA A 354 -0.29 0.99 -17.79
CA ALA A 354 -1.28 0.63 -16.79
C ALA A 354 -2.56 1.48 -16.92
N SER A 355 -3.59 1.04 -16.21
CA SER A 355 -4.76 1.82 -15.82
C SER A 355 -4.94 1.75 -14.31
N TYR A 356 -5.84 2.57 -13.75
CA TYR A 356 -6.15 2.51 -12.31
C TYR A 356 -7.62 2.17 -12.09
N ARG A 357 -7.86 1.06 -11.44
CA ARG A 357 -9.22 0.53 -11.21
C ARG A 357 -9.38 0.03 -9.80
N SER A 358 -10.42 0.51 -9.11
CA SER A 358 -10.80 -0.02 -7.79
C SER A 358 -9.62 -0.02 -6.81
N GLN A 359 -8.84 1.05 -6.79
CA GLN A 359 -7.64 1.25 -5.97
C GLN A 359 -6.46 0.33 -6.32
N TRP A 360 -6.44 -0.25 -7.52
CA TRP A 360 -5.36 -1.06 -8.05
C TRP A 360 -4.76 -0.46 -9.32
N TYR A 361 -3.44 -0.56 -9.46
CA TYR A 361 -2.75 -0.41 -10.75
C TYR A 361 -2.96 -1.71 -11.52
N VAL A 362 -3.53 -1.62 -12.72
CA VAL A 362 -3.85 -2.77 -13.58
C VAL A 362 -3.03 -2.65 -14.85
N PHE A 363 -2.10 -3.58 -15.08
CA PHE A 363 -1.32 -3.62 -16.31
C PHE A 363 -2.17 -4.19 -17.44
N ASN A 364 -2.29 -3.43 -18.54
CA ASN A 364 -3.13 -3.79 -19.69
C ASN A 364 -2.35 -4.55 -20.77
N ASP A 365 -1.31 -5.26 -20.39
CA ASP A 365 -0.54 -6.14 -21.25
C ASP A 365 -0.94 -7.62 -21.04
N HIS A 366 -0.18 -8.53 -21.65
CA HIS A 366 -0.45 -9.98 -21.57
C HIS A 366 -0.40 -10.54 -20.13
N SER A 367 0.29 -9.86 -19.19
CA SER A 367 0.37 -10.29 -17.80
C SER A 367 -0.92 -10.03 -17.03
N GLN A 368 -1.72 -9.03 -17.44
CA GLN A 368 -2.89 -8.57 -16.69
C GLN A 368 -2.63 -8.45 -15.18
N ALA A 369 -1.40 -8.04 -14.84
CA ALA A 369 -0.96 -8.00 -13.47
C ALA A 369 -1.68 -6.89 -12.68
N LEU A 370 -1.93 -7.17 -11.41
CA LEU A 370 -2.39 -6.20 -10.44
C LEU A 370 -1.21 -5.77 -9.58
N MET A 371 -1.12 -4.48 -9.29
CA MET A 371 -0.14 -3.97 -8.35
C MET A 371 -0.79 -3.00 -7.37
N ALA A 372 -0.44 -3.16 -6.11
CA ALA A 372 -0.62 -2.17 -5.07
C ALA A 372 0.75 -1.60 -4.71
N GLY A 373 0.85 -0.28 -4.59
CA GLY A 373 2.09 0.41 -4.23
C GLY A 373 1.88 1.35 -3.05
N GLY A 374 2.88 1.48 -2.21
CA GLY A 374 2.87 2.36 -1.04
C GLY A 374 4.21 3.08 -0.88
N ILE A 375 4.14 4.30 -0.35
CA ILE A 375 5.33 5.09 -0.06
C ILE A 375 6.36 4.31 0.77
N HIS A 376 7.60 4.74 0.69
CA HIS A 376 8.74 4.07 1.31
C HIS A 376 8.99 2.64 0.80
N GLY A 377 8.47 2.28 -0.40
CA GLY A 377 8.80 1.05 -1.11
C GLY A 377 7.98 -0.19 -0.73
N GLN A 378 6.70 -0.03 -0.38
CA GLN A 378 5.78 -1.15 -0.14
C GLN A 378 5.13 -1.60 -1.45
N TYR A 379 5.09 -2.93 -1.71
CA TYR A 379 4.44 -3.48 -2.89
C TYR A 379 3.72 -4.79 -2.59
N LEU A 380 2.57 -4.96 -3.26
CA LEU A 380 1.93 -6.25 -3.49
C LEU A 380 1.69 -6.35 -5.00
N PHE A 381 2.35 -7.30 -5.65
CA PHE A 381 2.26 -7.55 -7.09
C PHE A 381 1.69 -8.93 -7.34
N ILE A 382 0.77 -9.04 -8.28
CA ILE A 382 0.04 -10.30 -8.58
C ILE A 382 -0.01 -10.45 -10.09
N ASP A 383 0.70 -11.45 -10.61
CA ASP A 383 0.56 -11.91 -11.99
C ASP A 383 -0.38 -13.12 -12.02
N LYS A 384 -1.61 -12.87 -12.42
CA LYS A 384 -2.65 -13.92 -12.38
C LYS A 384 -2.38 -15.08 -13.34
N PRO A 385 -1.99 -14.87 -14.61
CA PRO A 385 -1.72 -15.96 -15.53
C PRO A 385 -0.66 -16.95 -15.04
N SER A 386 0.42 -16.46 -14.42
CA SER A 386 1.48 -17.31 -13.89
C SER A 386 1.23 -17.78 -12.44
N GLY A 387 0.24 -17.19 -11.76
CA GLY A 387 -0.01 -17.42 -10.33
C GLY A 387 1.08 -16.86 -9.42
N VAL A 388 1.91 -15.93 -9.91
CA VAL A 388 2.98 -15.31 -9.14
C VAL A 388 2.43 -14.18 -8.26
N VAL A 389 2.80 -14.21 -6.99
CA VAL A 389 2.54 -13.15 -6.01
C VAL A 389 3.85 -12.72 -5.40
N ILE A 390 4.09 -11.41 -5.37
CA ILE A 390 5.30 -10.81 -4.78
C ILE A 390 4.90 -9.78 -3.76
N VAL A 391 5.51 -9.85 -2.58
CA VAL A 391 5.33 -8.86 -1.50
C VAL A 391 6.69 -8.26 -1.15
N LYS A 392 6.74 -6.94 -1.07
CA LYS A 392 7.92 -6.19 -0.63
C LYS A 392 7.52 -5.22 0.47
N GLN A 393 8.25 -5.26 1.57
CA GLN A 393 8.17 -4.32 2.69
C GLN A 393 9.52 -3.62 2.82
N SER A 394 9.52 -2.30 2.96
CA SER A 394 10.75 -1.51 2.97
C SER A 394 10.62 -0.30 3.90
N SER A 395 11.77 0.21 4.30
CA SER A 395 11.90 1.45 5.06
C SER A 395 12.77 2.47 4.32
N LEU A 396 12.49 2.70 3.02
CA LEU A 396 13.14 3.75 2.23
C LEU A 396 13.09 5.08 2.96
N THR A 397 14.18 5.84 2.89
CA THR A 397 14.28 7.16 3.53
C THR A 397 13.28 8.14 2.94
N ASP A 398 13.16 8.17 1.61
CA ASP A 398 12.24 9.05 0.92
C ASP A 398 10.90 8.35 0.67
N ALA A 399 9.81 9.09 0.79
CA ALA A 399 8.47 8.55 0.58
C ALA A 399 8.29 8.01 -0.85
N VAL A 400 8.76 8.75 -1.83
CA VAL A 400 8.82 8.40 -3.24
C VAL A 400 10.19 8.75 -3.80
N GLY A 401 10.68 7.99 -4.78
CA GLY A 401 12.01 8.23 -5.31
C GLY A 401 12.39 7.37 -6.51
N PRO A 402 13.65 7.46 -6.93
CA PRO A 402 14.10 6.82 -8.17
C PRO A 402 14.07 5.28 -8.12
N PHE A 403 14.05 4.69 -6.92
CA PHE A 403 13.94 3.23 -6.77
C PHE A 403 12.55 2.67 -7.08
N ASP A 404 11.52 3.51 -7.14
CA ASP A 404 10.14 3.03 -7.35
C ASP A 404 9.96 2.46 -8.77
N THR A 405 10.49 3.12 -9.80
CA THR A 405 10.45 2.61 -11.18
C THR A 405 11.23 1.29 -11.31
N ASP A 406 12.41 1.21 -10.71
CA ASP A 406 13.22 -0.01 -10.74
C ASP A 406 12.59 -1.14 -9.92
N SER A 407 11.88 -0.82 -8.82
CA SER A 407 11.09 -1.82 -8.09
C SER A 407 10.02 -2.45 -8.99
N VAL A 408 9.26 -1.66 -9.73
CA VAL A 408 8.25 -2.18 -10.67
C VAL A 408 8.88 -3.04 -11.76
N ARG A 409 10.03 -2.61 -12.33
CA ARG A 409 10.79 -3.39 -13.32
C ARG A 409 11.25 -4.72 -12.77
N MET A 410 11.79 -4.73 -11.54
CA MET A 410 12.22 -5.96 -10.84
C MET A 410 11.04 -6.92 -10.64
N LEU A 411 9.89 -6.44 -10.12
CA LEU A 411 8.70 -7.26 -9.87
C LEU A 411 8.22 -7.93 -11.16
N ARG A 412 8.16 -7.18 -12.26
CA ARG A 412 7.76 -7.68 -13.58
C ARG A 412 8.77 -8.67 -14.15
N ALA A 413 10.08 -8.41 -13.99
CA ALA A 413 11.12 -9.32 -14.45
C ALA A 413 11.10 -10.68 -13.72
N ILE A 414 10.85 -10.67 -12.40
CA ILE A 414 10.67 -11.90 -11.63
C ILE A 414 9.43 -12.68 -12.11
N ALA A 415 8.30 -12.01 -12.29
CA ALA A 415 7.09 -12.66 -12.78
C ALA A 415 7.28 -13.25 -14.18
N ALA A 416 7.90 -12.50 -15.11
CA ALA A 416 8.22 -12.99 -16.46
C ALA A 416 9.15 -14.20 -16.42
N HIS A 417 10.18 -14.20 -15.55
CA HIS A 417 11.10 -15.34 -15.40
C HIS A 417 10.40 -16.62 -14.91
N LEU A 418 9.35 -16.46 -14.10
CA LEU A 418 8.58 -17.59 -13.53
C LEU A 418 7.41 -18.04 -14.41
N SER A 419 7.10 -17.30 -15.47
CA SER A 419 6.04 -17.66 -16.43
C SER A 419 6.49 -18.69 -17.49
N HIS A 420 7.77 -19.00 -17.51
CA HIS A 420 8.44 -19.99 -18.37
C HIS A 420 8.93 -21.18 -17.54
#